data_c00d03f8da8ede10007cd4f250b6b5e3
#
_entry.id   c00d03f8da8ede10007cd4f250b6b5e3
#
_cell.length_a   1.000
_cell.length_b   1.000
_cell.length_c   1.000
_cell.angle_alpha   90.00
_cell.angle_beta   90.00
_cell.angle_gamma   90.00
#
_symmetry.space_group_name_H-M   'P 1'
#
loop_
_entity.id
_entity.type
_entity.pdbx_description
1 polymer ?
#
loop_
_entity_poly.entity_id
_entity_poly.type
_entity_poly.pdbx_seq_one_letter_code
_entity_poly.pdbx_strand_id
1 'polypeptide(L)'
;TTPKLTQIMDNLHANYFATLFPQAKWMRWEAETREANTKAKRSVIQSYMDNKVRQSDFVNIASDLLYDFIQYGNCFATVTWEDNYQVKEAGDLVVNYVGPKVVRISPYDLCFNPTAPSFEKSPKIIKSIKTLGEIRGMIDSDPSKEYMEGVFTKMMGARAAVRGSDGVYDKADGYIADGFTSIQQYYESDYVEVLTFYGDYYDTENGKLLKNRIITIVDRAYVMANEEDPSWLGSSPIFQAGWRPRPDNLYAMGPLDNLVGMQYRIDHLENLKSDVFDQIAYPMLKIRGDVEDFDFEPGGRIYLGEEGDVGYMAPDATALQADLQIRLLEDKMEEMAGAPRQAMGIRTPGEKTAFEVQSLQNSASRIFEHKTAHFERVFLEPILNAMLETSRRHMNMSDTIRVMDDATGAVLFQTITKDDITAKGKIVPVGARHFAERARRIQNLTQLYQIKLSDPTVAAHLSGKEFARILSEELGEPELFSENIQISEQLETQQQMQEAEAINQEQLMLAQEMGI
;
A
#
# COMPACT_ATOMS: atom_id res chain seq x y z
N THR A 1 -21.72 -14.16 14.23
CA THR A 1 -20.57 -14.58 13.41
C THR A 1 -19.28 -14.06 14.01
N THR A 2 -18.24 -14.90 14.06
CA THR A 2 -16.91 -14.50 14.55
C THR A 2 -16.09 -14.00 13.37
N PRO A 3 -15.76 -12.70 13.24
CA PRO A 3 -15.15 -12.14 12.04
C PRO A 3 -13.63 -12.42 11.97
N LYS A 4 -13.25 -13.70 11.90
CA LYS A 4 -11.85 -14.12 11.91
C LYS A 4 -11.07 -13.65 10.67
N LEU A 5 -11.70 -13.63 9.51
CA LEU A 5 -11.09 -13.13 8.28
C LEU A 5 -10.72 -11.64 8.38
N THR A 6 -11.60 -10.82 8.98
CA THR A 6 -11.32 -9.39 9.20
C THR A 6 -10.12 -9.20 10.10
N GLN A 7 -10.05 -9.96 11.21
CA GLN A 7 -8.90 -9.92 12.12
C GLN A 7 -7.59 -10.27 11.41
N ILE A 8 -7.60 -11.30 10.56
CA ILE A 8 -6.42 -11.71 9.78
C ILE A 8 -6.04 -10.62 8.77
N MET A 9 -7.01 -10.03 8.10
CA MET A 9 -6.81 -8.96 7.13
C MET A 9 -6.15 -7.73 7.79
N ASP A 10 -6.68 -7.28 8.92
CA ASP A 10 -6.16 -6.12 9.64
C ASP A 10 -4.74 -6.37 10.17
N ASN A 11 -4.47 -7.56 10.66
CA ASN A 11 -3.12 -7.95 11.10
C ASN A 11 -2.12 -7.99 9.94
N LEU A 12 -2.50 -8.58 8.80
CA LEU A 12 -1.66 -8.57 7.59
C LEU A 12 -1.41 -7.16 7.12
N HIS A 13 -2.46 -6.33 7.03
CA HIS A 13 -2.34 -4.94 6.60
C HIS A 13 -1.38 -4.15 7.49
N ALA A 14 -1.55 -4.21 8.82
CA ALA A 14 -0.69 -3.51 9.76
C ALA A 14 0.79 -3.93 9.62
N ASN A 15 1.05 -5.23 9.46
CA ASN A 15 2.40 -5.75 9.29
C ASN A 15 3.03 -5.33 7.95
N TYR A 16 2.29 -5.41 6.84
CA TYR A 16 2.77 -4.95 5.54
C TYR A 16 3.04 -3.46 5.55
N PHE A 17 2.12 -2.67 6.10
CA PHE A 17 2.25 -1.22 6.17
C PHE A 17 3.47 -0.79 6.99
N ALA A 18 3.64 -1.35 8.20
CA ALA A 18 4.80 -1.07 9.05
C ALA A 18 6.13 -1.48 8.40
N THR A 19 6.12 -2.52 7.56
CA THR A 19 7.30 -3.03 6.89
C THR A 19 7.67 -2.20 5.66
N LEU A 20 6.68 -1.75 4.89
CA LEU A 20 6.87 -0.96 3.68
C LEU A 20 7.22 0.51 3.99
N PHE A 21 6.69 1.05 5.09
CA PHE A 21 6.86 2.45 5.49
C PHE A 21 7.45 2.57 6.91
N PRO A 22 8.65 2.01 7.17
CA PRO A 22 9.20 1.93 8.53
C PRO A 22 9.70 3.28 9.07
N GLN A 23 10.00 4.23 8.20
CA GLN A 23 10.61 5.53 8.53
C GLN A 23 10.15 6.63 7.58
N ALA A 24 10.41 7.89 7.95
CA ALA A 24 10.11 9.04 7.10
C ALA A 24 10.84 9.02 5.74
N LYS A 25 12.05 8.44 5.68
CA LYS A 25 12.86 8.28 4.47
C LYS A 25 12.86 6.81 4.01
N TRP A 26 11.79 6.38 3.38
CA TRP A 26 11.61 5.00 2.92
C TRP A 26 11.92 4.79 1.43
N MET A 27 12.37 5.82 0.72
CA MET A 27 12.77 5.75 -0.68
C MET A 27 14.13 6.38 -0.91
N ARG A 28 14.83 5.92 -1.95
CA ARG A 28 16.14 6.41 -2.35
C ARG A 28 16.23 6.51 -3.86
N TRP A 29 16.83 7.60 -4.36
CA TRP A 29 17.15 7.71 -5.78
C TRP A 29 18.54 7.11 -6.07
N GLU A 30 18.62 6.27 -7.10
CA GLU A 30 19.83 5.63 -7.59
C GLU A 30 20.12 6.07 -9.03
N ALA A 31 21.35 6.57 -9.27
CA ALA A 31 21.79 6.99 -10.58
C ALA A 31 22.13 5.79 -11.47
N GLU A 32 21.70 5.79 -12.74
CA GLU A 32 22.11 4.79 -13.73
C GLU A 32 23.45 5.11 -14.38
N THR A 33 23.88 6.38 -14.39
CA THR A 33 25.12 6.81 -15.00
C THR A 33 26.04 7.51 -14.00
N ARG A 34 27.35 7.39 -14.23
CA ARG A 34 28.36 8.03 -13.37
C ARG A 34 28.24 9.56 -13.37
N GLU A 35 27.85 10.15 -14.47
CA GLU A 35 27.65 11.61 -14.62
C GLU A 35 26.45 12.11 -13.81
N ALA A 36 25.40 11.28 -13.70
CA ALA A 36 24.23 11.58 -12.91
C ALA A 36 24.44 11.34 -11.41
N ASN A 37 25.49 10.57 -11.02
CA ASN A 37 25.76 10.19 -9.64
C ASN A 37 26.52 11.31 -8.87
N THR A 38 25.97 12.53 -8.90
CA THR A 38 26.46 13.62 -8.06
C THR A 38 25.65 13.72 -6.76
N LYS A 39 26.29 14.02 -5.63
CA LYS A 39 25.62 14.18 -4.33
C LYS A 39 24.49 15.22 -4.43
N ALA A 40 24.75 16.33 -5.11
CA ALA A 40 23.78 17.40 -5.29
C ALA A 40 22.53 16.94 -6.04
N LYS A 41 22.66 16.27 -7.20
CA LYS A 41 21.49 15.78 -7.99
C LYS A 41 20.70 14.74 -7.23
N ARG A 42 21.37 13.82 -6.51
CA ARG A 42 20.72 12.83 -5.66
C ARG A 42 19.85 13.49 -4.60
N SER A 43 20.43 14.43 -3.85
CA SER A 43 19.73 15.16 -2.79
C SER A 43 18.52 15.92 -3.32
N VAL A 44 18.65 16.62 -4.45
CA VAL A 44 17.56 17.40 -5.05
C VAL A 44 16.40 16.52 -5.49
N ILE A 45 16.68 15.44 -6.26
CA ILE A 45 15.63 14.53 -6.76
C ILE A 45 14.93 13.83 -5.60
N GLN A 46 15.69 13.38 -4.61
CA GLN A 46 15.12 12.73 -3.43
C GLN A 46 14.24 13.68 -2.64
N SER A 47 14.70 14.88 -2.33
CA SER A 47 13.92 15.90 -1.61
C SER A 47 12.66 16.31 -2.38
N TYR A 48 12.74 16.39 -3.70
CA TYR A 48 11.58 16.65 -4.55
C TYR A 48 10.52 15.56 -4.40
N MET A 49 10.94 14.30 -4.57
CA MET A 49 10.02 13.17 -4.49
C MET A 49 9.46 12.97 -3.09
N ASP A 50 10.28 13.12 -2.04
CA ASP A 50 9.82 13.07 -0.65
C ASP A 50 8.74 14.12 -0.37
N ASN A 51 8.93 15.33 -0.90
CA ASN A 51 7.94 16.41 -0.79
C ASN A 51 6.64 16.07 -1.54
N LYS A 52 6.74 15.61 -2.80
CA LYS A 52 5.56 15.26 -3.62
C LYS A 52 4.78 14.07 -3.05
N VAL A 53 5.47 13.04 -2.59
CA VAL A 53 4.86 11.88 -1.93
C VAL A 53 4.11 12.30 -0.66
N ARG A 54 4.68 13.22 0.13
CA ARG A 54 4.03 13.74 1.34
C ARG A 54 2.81 14.61 1.01
N GLN A 55 2.93 15.50 0.02
CA GLN A 55 1.84 16.41 -0.36
C GLN A 55 0.70 15.72 -1.08
N SER A 56 0.97 14.65 -1.85
CA SER A 56 -0.04 13.89 -2.59
C SER A 56 -0.81 12.87 -1.75
N ASP A 57 -0.53 12.80 -0.44
CA ASP A 57 -1.13 11.82 0.49
C ASP A 57 -0.92 10.35 0.07
N PHE A 58 0.25 10.10 -0.54
CA PHE A 58 0.60 8.79 -1.12
C PHE A 58 0.49 7.65 -0.12
N VAL A 59 0.89 7.88 1.13
CA VAL A 59 0.94 6.83 2.16
C VAL A 59 -0.46 6.31 2.48
N ASN A 60 -1.48 7.17 2.55
CA ASN A 60 -2.87 6.76 2.74
C ASN A 60 -3.40 6.01 1.52
N ILE A 61 -3.10 6.47 0.31
CA ILE A 61 -3.48 5.77 -0.92
C ILE A 61 -2.80 4.39 -0.98
N ALA A 62 -1.53 4.30 -0.57
CA ALA A 62 -0.82 3.03 -0.49
C ALA A 62 -1.42 2.08 0.56
N SER A 63 -1.95 2.60 1.66
CA SER A 63 -2.72 1.83 2.65
C SER A 63 -3.97 1.21 2.02
N ASP A 64 -4.75 1.98 1.26
CA ASP A 64 -5.94 1.47 0.55
C ASP A 64 -5.57 0.41 -0.50
N LEU A 65 -4.48 0.62 -1.22
CA LEU A 65 -3.95 -0.35 -2.19
C LEU A 65 -3.47 -1.64 -1.53
N LEU A 66 -2.94 -1.56 -0.31
CA LEU A 66 -2.59 -2.74 0.49
C LEU A 66 -3.84 -3.52 0.93
N TYR A 67 -4.94 -2.83 1.27
CA TYR A 67 -6.22 -3.51 1.52
C TYR A 67 -6.69 -4.26 0.29
N ASP A 68 -6.65 -3.66 -0.90
CA ASP A 68 -6.99 -4.35 -2.15
C ASP A 68 -6.08 -5.56 -2.40
N PHE A 69 -4.78 -5.41 -2.18
CA PHE A 69 -3.79 -6.47 -2.34
C PHE A 69 -4.06 -7.68 -1.44
N ILE A 70 -4.52 -7.44 -0.21
CA ILE A 70 -4.85 -8.48 0.75
C ILE A 70 -6.25 -9.04 0.51
N GLN A 71 -7.25 -8.18 0.32
CA GLN A 71 -8.65 -8.57 0.23
C GLN A 71 -8.97 -9.26 -1.10
N TYR A 72 -8.53 -8.67 -2.21
CA TYR A 72 -8.81 -9.17 -3.57
C TYR A 72 -7.62 -9.93 -4.18
N GLY A 73 -6.49 -9.96 -3.50
CA GLY A 73 -5.27 -10.53 -4.05
C GLY A 73 -4.67 -9.73 -5.20
N ASN A 74 -5.27 -8.62 -5.59
CA ASN A 74 -4.84 -7.75 -6.68
C ASN A 74 -5.09 -6.31 -6.31
N CYS A 75 -4.12 -5.45 -6.58
CA CYS A 75 -4.30 -4.01 -6.50
C CYS A 75 -3.87 -3.35 -7.80
N PHE A 76 -4.54 -2.24 -8.12
CA PHE A 76 -4.33 -1.50 -9.35
C PHE A 76 -4.23 -0.01 -9.05
N ALA A 77 -3.28 0.66 -9.68
CA ALA A 77 -3.12 2.10 -9.59
C ALA A 77 -2.64 2.70 -10.89
N THR A 78 -2.92 3.97 -11.06
CA THR A 78 -2.35 4.80 -12.13
C THR A 78 -1.72 6.05 -11.55
N VAL A 79 -0.89 6.72 -12.34
CA VAL A 79 -0.26 7.98 -11.96
C VAL A 79 -0.77 9.06 -12.91
N THR A 80 -1.34 10.11 -12.35
CA THR A 80 -1.85 11.27 -13.08
C THR A 80 -1.15 12.53 -12.61
N TRP A 81 -1.22 13.59 -13.43
CA TRP A 81 -0.83 14.93 -13.01
C TRP A 81 -2.06 15.66 -12.50
N GLU A 82 -1.96 16.29 -11.32
CA GLU A 82 -3.03 17.08 -10.73
C GLU A 82 -2.58 18.53 -10.55
N ASP A 83 -3.42 19.45 -11.02
CA ASP A 83 -3.28 20.89 -10.82
C ASP A 83 -4.47 21.37 -9.97
N ASN A 84 -4.26 21.57 -8.68
CA ASN A 84 -5.30 22.00 -7.74
C ASN A 84 -5.01 23.42 -7.24
N TYR A 85 -5.80 24.37 -7.73
CA TYR A 85 -5.73 25.78 -7.37
C TYR A 85 -7.01 26.24 -6.69
N GLN A 86 -6.89 27.03 -5.64
CA GLN A 86 -8.01 27.76 -5.05
C GLN A 86 -7.90 29.25 -5.35
N VAL A 87 -9.01 29.84 -5.78
CA VAL A 87 -9.12 31.29 -5.95
C VAL A 87 -9.71 31.87 -4.66
N LYS A 88 -8.96 32.72 -3.95
CA LYS A 88 -9.48 33.46 -2.80
C LYS A 88 -10.40 34.60 -3.26
N GLU A 89 -11.27 35.08 -2.36
CA GLU A 89 -12.19 36.18 -2.63
C GLU A 89 -11.51 37.48 -3.13
N ALA A 90 -10.22 37.66 -2.82
CA ALA A 90 -9.39 38.78 -3.32
C ALA A 90 -8.84 38.59 -4.73
N GLY A 91 -9.11 37.43 -5.40
CA GLY A 91 -8.58 37.11 -6.72
C GLY A 91 -7.18 36.46 -6.70
N ASP A 92 -6.59 36.26 -5.51
CA ASP A 92 -5.30 35.60 -5.38
C ASP A 92 -5.44 34.08 -5.60
N LEU A 93 -4.61 33.54 -6.49
CA LEU A 93 -4.49 32.09 -6.71
C LEU A 93 -3.64 31.45 -5.60
N VAL A 94 -4.26 30.55 -4.85
CA VAL A 94 -3.53 29.71 -3.88
C VAL A 94 -3.37 28.32 -4.44
N VAL A 95 -2.14 27.88 -4.60
CA VAL A 95 -1.79 26.54 -5.04
C VAL A 95 -1.94 25.60 -3.86
N ASN A 96 -2.90 24.68 -3.91
CA ASN A 96 -3.04 23.63 -2.92
C ASN A 96 -2.08 22.47 -3.21
N TYR A 97 -2.12 21.98 -4.43
CA TYR A 97 -1.22 20.91 -4.89
C TYR A 97 -1.04 21.00 -6.41
N VAL A 98 0.20 20.90 -6.86
CA VAL A 98 0.55 20.70 -8.27
C VAL A 98 1.63 19.62 -8.33
N GLY A 99 1.33 18.54 -9.02
CA GLY A 99 2.29 17.46 -9.11
C GLY A 99 1.70 16.10 -9.47
N PRO A 100 2.54 15.06 -9.49
CA PRO A 100 2.12 13.70 -9.77
C PRO A 100 1.32 13.14 -8.59
N LYS A 101 0.18 12.52 -8.88
CA LYS A 101 -0.68 11.88 -7.91
C LYS A 101 -0.98 10.46 -8.30
N VAL A 102 -0.86 9.54 -7.33
CA VAL A 102 -1.27 8.16 -7.49
C VAL A 102 -2.77 8.06 -7.28
N VAL A 103 -3.46 7.40 -8.19
CA VAL A 103 -4.90 7.16 -8.12
C VAL A 103 -5.14 5.67 -8.03
N ARG A 104 -5.81 5.24 -6.96
CA ARG A 104 -6.26 3.86 -6.80
C ARG A 104 -7.33 3.55 -7.84
N ILE A 105 -7.23 2.41 -8.49
CA ILE A 105 -8.26 1.86 -9.36
C ILE A 105 -8.88 0.67 -8.65
N SER A 106 -10.19 0.72 -8.42
CA SER A 106 -10.90 -0.40 -7.83
C SER A 106 -10.77 -1.64 -8.72
N PRO A 107 -10.53 -2.84 -8.15
CA PRO A 107 -10.54 -4.09 -8.92
C PRO A 107 -11.85 -4.37 -9.68
N TYR A 108 -12.96 -3.76 -9.26
CA TYR A 108 -14.26 -3.85 -9.93
C TYR A 108 -14.40 -2.92 -11.14
N ASP A 109 -13.56 -1.88 -11.20
CA ASP A 109 -13.65 -0.85 -12.23
C ASP A 109 -12.63 -1.03 -13.35
N LEU A 110 -11.79 -2.06 -13.27
CA LEU A 110 -10.79 -2.37 -14.28
C LEU A 110 -11.13 -3.65 -15.04
N CYS A 111 -11.24 -3.54 -16.35
CA CYS A 111 -11.46 -4.66 -17.25
C CYS A 111 -10.24 -4.87 -18.17
N PHE A 112 -9.73 -6.11 -18.23
CA PHE A 112 -8.63 -6.51 -19.10
C PHE A 112 -8.73 -8.01 -19.42
N ASN A 113 -7.99 -8.48 -20.41
CA ASN A 113 -7.95 -9.90 -20.73
C ASN A 113 -7.09 -10.66 -19.71
N PRO A 114 -7.67 -11.52 -18.86
CA PRO A 114 -6.94 -12.25 -17.83
C PRO A 114 -5.98 -13.31 -18.37
N THR A 115 -6.16 -13.77 -19.61
CA THR A 115 -5.33 -14.78 -20.25
C THR A 115 -4.23 -14.19 -21.14
N ALA A 116 -4.08 -12.86 -21.13
CA ALA A 116 -3.02 -12.20 -21.88
C ALA A 116 -1.63 -12.56 -21.32
N PRO A 117 -0.59 -12.57 -22.16
CA PRO A 117 0.75 -12.96 -21.73
C PRO A 117 1.41 -11.92 -20.80
N SER A 118 0.96 -10.67 -20.83
CA SER A 118 1.48 -9.59 -19.99
C SER A 118 0.40 -8.57 -19.69
N PHE A 119 0.32 -8.14 -18.43
CA PHE A 119 -0.60 -7.07 -18.03
C PHE A 119 -0.23 -5.74 -18.69
N GLU A 120 1.05 -5.41 -18.79
CA GLU A 120 1.50 -4.13 -19.38
C GLU A 120 1.01 -3.95 -20.82
N LYS A 121 1.11 -5.02 -21.65
CA LYS A 121 0.76 -4.99 -23.06
C LYS A 121 -0.72 -5.28 -23.35
N SER A 122 -1.45 -5.79 -22.37
CA SER A 122 -2.88 -6.06 -22.53
C SER A 122 -3.67 -4.75 -22.62
N PRO A 123 -4.61 -4.62 -23.56
CA PRO A 123 -5.58 -3.52 -23.54
C PRO A 123 -6.38 -3.51 -22.22
N LYS A 124 -6.68 -2.34 -21.72
CA LYS A 124 -7.37 -2.13 -20.44
C LYS A 124 -8.47 -1.12 -20.59
N ILE A 125 -9.55 -1.31 -19.85
CA ILE A 125 -10.64 -0.33 -19.76
C ILE A 125 -10.86 -0.02 -18.28
N ILE A 126 -10.79 1.26 -17.94
CA ILE A 126 -11.14 1.76 -16.61
C ILE A 126 -12.55 2.34 -16.70
N LYS A 127 -13.41 1.87 -15.81
CA LYS A 127 -14.75 2.44 -15.61
C LYS A 127 -14.67 3.48 -14.49
N SER A 128 -15.27 4.63 -14.70
CA SER A 128 -15.46 5.64 -13.67
C SER A 128 -16.84 6.27 -13.82
N ILE A 129 -17.42 6.68 -12.68
CA ILE A 129 -18.67 7.44 -12.66
C ILE A 129 -18.31 8.86 -12.29
N LYS A 130 -18.63 9.82 -13.16
CA LYS A 130 -18.36 11.23 -12.99
C LYS A 130 -19.63 12.04 -12.99
N THR A 131 -19.62 13.16 -12.30
CA THR A 131 -20.72 14.13 -12.38
C THR A 131 -20.66 14.92 -13.68
N LEU A 132 -21.79 15.45 -14.11
CA LEU A 132 -21.85 16.36 -15.28
C LEU A 132 -20.94 17.57 -15.09
N GLY A 133 -20.79 18.07 -13.85
CA GLY A 133 -19.90 19.15 -13.51
C GLY A 133 -18.42 18.82 -13.73
N GLU A 134 -18.00 17.60 -13.34
CA GLU A 134 -16.63 17.12 -13.58
C GLU A 134 -16.35 16.95 -15.08
N ILE A 135 -17.30 16.41 -15.83
CA ILE A 135 -17.17 16.29 -17.30
C ILE A 135 -17.04 17.67 -17.93
N ARG A 136 -17.84 18.64 -17.48
CA ARG A 136 -17.73 20.01 -17.95
C ARG A 136 -16.38 20.63 -17.64
N GLY A 137 -15.86 20.43 -16.42
CA GLY A 137 -14.51 20.85 -16.05
C GLY A 137 -13.42 20.22 -16.93
N MET A 138 -13.57 18.93 -17.28
CA MET A 138 -12.66 18.26 -18.24
C MET A 138 -12.69 18.93 -19.63
N ILE A 139 -13.89 19.22 -20.14
CA ILE A 139 -14.07 19.89 -21.46
C ILE A 139 -13.41 21.27 -21.44
N ASP A 140 -13.63 22.04 -20.37
CA ASP A 140 -13.14 23.41 -20.27
C ASP A 140 -11.60 23.49 -20.18
N SER A 141 -10.96 22.44 -19.67
CA SER A 141 -9.49 22.36 -19.53
C SER A 141 -8.77 21.74 -20.75
N ASP A 142 -9.51 21.16 -21.71
CA ASP A 142 -8.93 20.43 -22.84
C ASP A 142 -8.74 21.32 -24.09
N PRO A 143 -7.63 21.17 -24.83
CA PRO A 143 -7.42 21.86 -26.11
C PRO A 143 -8.46 21.52 -27.18
N SER A 144 -9.08 20.33 -27.13
CA SER A 144 -10.11 19.84 -28.06
C SER A 144 -11.53 20.23 -27.67
N LYS A 145 -11.70 21.32 -26.94
CA LYS A 145 -12.95 21.80 -26.34
C LYS A 145 -14.15 21.79 -27.30
N GLU A 146 -13.99 22.30 -28.52
CA GLU A 146 -15.09 22.37 -29.50
C GLU A 146 -15.66 21.00 -29.87
N TYR A 147 -14.79 20.02 -30.09
CA TYR A 147 -15.20 18.65 -30.37
C TYR A 147 -15.92 18.04 -29.18
N MET A 148 -15.37 18.16 -27.98
CA MET A 148 -15.92 17.61 -26.76
C MET A 148 -17.29 18.25 -26.42
N GLU A 149 -17.47 19.55 -26.62
CA GLU A 149 -18.76 20.23 -26.44
C GLU A 149 -19.83 19.69 -27.40
N GLY A 150 -19.47 19.43 -28.67
CA GLY A 150 -20.36 18.81 -29.63
C GLY A 150 -20.79 17.40 -29.21
N VAL A 151 -19.89 16.61 -28.68
CA VAL A 151 -20.18 15.26 -28.15
C VAL A 151 -21.06 15.35 -26.89
N PHE A 152 -20.73 16.25 -25.97
CA PHE A 152 -21.50 16.48 -24.75
C PHE A 152 -22.95 16.89 -25.06
N THR A 153 -23.15 17.80 -26.01
CA THR A 153 -24.48 18.23 -26.46
C THR A 153 -25.29 17.07 -27.05
N LYS A 154 -24.67 16.21 -27.87
CA LYS A 154 -25.30 15.01 -28.41
C LYS A 154 -25.71 14.02 -27.33
N MET A 155 -24.84 13.78 -26.36
CA MET A 155 -25.07 12.93 -25.19
C MET A 155 -26.27 13.46 -24.38
N MET A 156 -26.30 14.74 -24.05
CA MET A 156 -27.38 15.36 -23.28
C MET A 156 -28.72 15.30 -24.03
N GLY A 157 -28.70 15.52 -25.37
CA GLY A 157 -29.89 15.36 -26.22
C GLY A 157 -30.42 13.93 -26.21
N ALA A 158 -29.55 12.93 -26.28
CA ALA A 158 -29.94 11.52 -26.20
C ALA A 158 -30.49 11.15 -24.82
N ARG A 159 -29.89 11.62 -23.74
CA ARG A 159 -30.36 11.43 -22.36
C ARG A 159 -31.76 12.02 -22.17
N ALA A 160 -32.03 13.21 -22.70
CA ALA A 160 -33.33 13.84 -22.66
C ALA A 160 -34.39 13.05 -23.47
N ALA A 161 -34.00 12.43 -24.59
CA ALA A 161 -34.90 11.60 -25.39
C ALA A 161 -35.26 10.27 -24.70
N VAL A 162 -34.31 9.66 -23.98
CA VAL A 162 -34.54 8.38 -23.26
C VAL A 162 -35.44 8.57 -22.03
N ARG A 163 -35.47 9.74 -21.42
CA ARG A 163 -36.41 10.08 -20.31
C ARG A 163 -37.89 9.82 -20.66
N GLY A 164 -38.20 9.65 -21.94
CA GLY A 164 -39.56 9.39 -22.42
C GLY A 164 -39.81 8.00 -23.04
N SER A 165 -38.87 7.08 -23.03
CA SER A 165 -39.03 5.78 -23.72
C SER A 165 -38.61 4.59 -22.85
N ASP A 166 -39.47 3.55 -22.80
CA ASP A 166 -39.29 2.30 -22.00
C ASP A 166 -38.24 1.30 -22.55
N GLY A 167 -37.28 1.71 -23.34
CA GLY A 167 -36.72 0.81 -24.33
C GLY A 167 -35.20 0.43 -24.24
N VAL A 168 -34.51 0.48 -23.12
CA VAL A 168 -33.07 0.07 -23.10
C VAL A 168 -32.78 -0.92 -21.96
N TYR A 169 -33.15 -2.19 -22.16
CA TYR A 169 -32.99 -3.26 -21.18
C TYR A 169 -31.55 -3.83 -21.09
N ASP A 170 -30.75 -3.80 -22.17
CA ASP A 170 -29.44 -4.45 -22.24
C ASP A 170 -28.35 -3.87 -21.32
N LYS A 171 -28.60 -2.69 -20.75
CA LYS A 171 -27.64 -2.00 -19.87
C LYS A 171 -28.06 -1.95 -18.39
N ALA A 172 -29.28 -2.43 -18.10
CA ALA A 172 -29.89 -2.28 -16.76
C ALA A 172 -29.08 -2.93 -15.66
N ASP A 173 -28.58 -4.14 -15.87
CA ASP A 173 -27.84 -4.91 -14.85
C ASP A 173 -26.53 -4.25 -14.45
N GLY A 174 -25.84 -3.60 -15.40
CA GLY A 174 -24.61 -2.87 -15.13
C GLY A 174 -24.84 -1.64 -14.25
N TYR A 175 -25.92 -0.91 -14.51
CA TYR A 175 -26.27 0.28 -13.72
C TYR A 175 -26.80 -0.06 -12.33
N ILE A 176 -27.50 -1.19 -12.19
CA ILE A 176 -27.93 -1.72 -10.89
C ILE A 176 -26.69 -2.08 -10.05
N ALA A 177 -25.66 -2.70 -10.65
CA ALA A 177 -24.40 -3.00 -9.97
C ALA A 177 -23.65 -1.75 -9.51
N ASP A 178 -23.84 -0.62 -10.22
CA ASP A 178 -23.26 0.69 -9.86
C ASP A 178 -24.12 1.46 -8.83
N GLY A 179 -25.20 0.87 -8.31
CA GLY A 179 -26.04 1.43 -7.26
C GLY A 179 -27.27 2.21 -7.75
N PHE A 180 -27.56 2.22 -9.05
CA PHE A 180 -28.80 2.80 -9.60
C PHE A 180 -29.93 1.79 -9.58
N THR A 181 -31.11 2.21 -9.12
CA THR A 181 -32.30 1.32 -9.03
C THR A 181 -32.84 0.96 -10.39
N SER A 182 -32.64 1.80 -11.40
CA SER A 182 -33.09 1.56 -12.77
C SER A 182 -32.25 2.38 -13.76
N ILE A 183 -32.29 1.99 -15.03
CA ILE A 183 -31.67 2.75 -16.12
C ILE A 183 -32.28 4.16 -16.27
N GLN A 184 -33.52 4.32 -15.95
CA GLN A 184 -34.20 5.61 -16.00
C GLN A 184 -33.63 6.54 -14.93
N GLN A 185 -33.46 6.05 -13.71
CA GLN A 185 -32.80 6.80 -12.62
C GLN A 185 -31.37 7.21 -12.99
N TYR A 186 -30.60 6.35 -13.67
CA TYR A 186 -29.28 6.69 -14.16
C TYR A 186 -29.32 7.88 -15.13
N TYR A 187 -30.20 7.85 -16.14
CA TYR A 187 -30.30 8.96 -17.11
C TYR A 187 -30.94 10.23 -16.56
N GLU A 188 -31.67 10.15 -15.46
CA GLU A 188 -32.22 11.31 -14.75
C GLU A 188 -31.23 11.92 -13.78
N SER A 189 -30.24 11.14 -13.35
CA SER A 189 -29.18 11.60 -12.45
C SER A 189 -28.16 12.49 -13.15
N ASP A 190 -27.40 13.24 -12.35
CA ASP A 190 -26.26 14.04 -12.82
C ASP A 190 -24.98 13.21 -13.00
N TYR A 191 -25.08 11.88 -12.90
CA TYR A 191 -23.94 10.98 -13.04
C TYR A 191 -23.84 10.43 -14.46
N VAL A 192 -22.58 10.25 -14.91
CA VAL A 192 -22.24 9.73 -16.25
C VAL A 192 -21.18 8.67 -16.12
N GLU A 193 -21.41 7.50 -16.71
CA GLU A 193 -20.40 6.47 -16.84
C GLU A 193 -19.38 6.88 -17.90
N VAL A 194 -18.12 6.86 -17.51
CA VAL A 194 -16.97 7.14 -18.37
C VAL A 194 -16.12 5.90 -18.44
N LEU A 195 -15.87 5.41 -19.65
CA LEU A 195 -14.97 4.31 -19.94
C LEU A 195 -13.71 4.86 -20.59
N THR A 196 -12.56 4.61 -20.00
CA THR A 196 -11.26 5.01 -20.55
C THR A 196 -10.50 3.77 -20.98
N PHE A 197 -10.33 3.62 -22.28
CA PHE A 197 -9.57 2.53 -22.90
C PHE A 197 -8.09 2.93 -23.03
N TYR A 198 -7.22 1.99 -22.69
CA TYR A 198 -5.78 2.10 -22.86
C TYR A 198 -5.26 0.91 -23.65
N GLY A 199 -4.56 1.15 -24.73
CA GLY A 199 -3.94 0.09 -25.51
C GLY A 199 -3.89 0.34 -27.02
N ASP A 200 -3.57 -0.70 -27.75
CA ASP A 200 -3.57 -0.69 -29.21
C ASP A 200 -4.98 -0.89 -29.74
N TYR A 201 -5.40 -0.05 -30.65
CA TYR A 201 -6.71 -0.08 -31.28
C TYR A 201 -6.59 -0.29 -32.80
N TYR A 202 -7.28 -1.30 -33.31
CA TYR A 202 -7.38 -1.51 -34.74
C TYR A 202 -8.63 -0.81 -35.29
N ASP A 203 -8.39 0.25 -36.08
CA ASP A 203 -9.44 0.96 -36.76
C ASP A 203 -9.88 0.16 -38.01
N THR A 204 -11.06 -0.45 -37.92
CA THR A 204 -11.62 -1.29 -38.98
C THR A 204 -12.05 -0.51 -40.21
N GLU A 205 -12.42 0.78 -40.05
CA GLU A 205 -12.86 1.63 -41.14
C GLU A 205 -11.70 2.04 -42.04
N ASN A 206 -10.58 2.41 -41.42
CA ASN A 206 -9.37 2.88 -42.12
C ASN A 206 -8.32 1.78 -42.34
N GLY A 207 -8.54 0.58 -41.76
CA GLY A 207 -7.60 -0.54 -41.85
C GLY A 207 -6.26 -0.26 -41.18
N LYS A 208 -6.20 0.63 -40.19
CA LYS A 208 -4.97 1.05 -39.50
C LYS A 208 -4.91 0.59 -38.05
N LEU A 209 -3.76 0.11 -37.64
CA LEU A 209 -3.44 -0.14 -36.24
C LEU A 209 -2.93 1.15 -35.59
N LEU A 210 -3.71 1.70 -34.67
CA LEU A 210 -3.34 2.84 -33.86
C LEU A 210 -2.75 2.29 -32.56
N LYS A 211 -1.47 2.54 -32.34
CA LYS A 211 -0.75 2.06 -31.16
C LYS A 211 -0.88 3.04 -30.00
N ASN A 212 -0.90 2.47 -28.80
CA ASN A 212 -0.78 3.21 -27.56
C ASN A 212 -1.79 4.36 -27.45
N ARG A 213 -3.09 4.04 -27.58
CA ARG A 213 -4.19 5.03 -27.56
C ARG A 213 -4.86 5.10 -26.21
N ILE A 214 -5.28 6.30 -25.85
CA ILE A 214 -6.23 6.58 -24.78
C ILE A 214 -7.54 7.02 -25.44
N ILE A 215 -8.60 6.24 -25.25
CA ILE A 215 -9.91 6.54 -25.82
C ILE A 215 -10.91 6.69 -24.67
N THR A 216 -11.51 7.86 -24.56
CA THR A 216 -12.52 8.16 -23.55
C THR A 216 -13.91 8.09 -24.16
N ILE A 217 -14.75 7.22 -23.61
CA ILE A 217 -16.12 6.96 -24.07
C ILE A 217 -17.08 7.30 -22.94
N VAL A 218 -18.13 8.05 -23.23
CA VAL A 218 -19.19 8.39 -22.27
C VAL A 218 -20.50 7.72 -22.64
N ASP A 219 -21.25 7.27 -21.63
CA ASP A 219 -22.52 6.54 -21.77
C ASP A 219 -22.42 5.31 -22.71
N ARG A 220 -21.23 4.69 -22.83
CA ARG A 220 -20.93 3.55 -23.72
C ARG A 220 -21.21 3.79 -25.21
N ALA A 221 -21.47 5.01 -25.62
CA ALA A 221 -21.90 5.35 -26.97
C ALA A 221 -21.10 6.49 -27.62
N TYR A 222 -20.60 7.42 -26.83
CA TYR A 222 -20.02 8.65 -27.34
C TYR A 222 -18.53 8.70 -27.08
N VAL A 223 -17.71 8.74 -28.13
CA VAL A 223 -16.27 8.94 -28.03
C VAL A 223 -16.00 10.42 -27.79
N MET A 224 -15.53 10.75 -26.58
CA MET A 224 -15.23 12.11 -26.17
C MET A 224 -13.80 12.51 -26.53
N ALA A 225 -12.83 11.60 -26.36
CA ALA A 225 -11.43 11.83 -26.71
C ALA A 225 -10.80 10.57 -27.32
N ASN A 226 -9.84 10.76 -28.24
CA ASN A 226 -9.04 9.68 -28.82
C ASN A 226 -7.63 10.21 -29.05
N GLU A 227 -6.73 9.99 -28.09
CA GLU A 227 -5.41 10.57 -28.02
C GLU A 227 -4.32 9.50 -28.01
N GLU A 228 -3.10 9.90 -28.32
CA GLU A 228 -1.94 9.05 -28.12
C GLU A 228 -1.49 9.14 -26.66
N ASP A 229 -1.19 8.00 -26.05
CA ASP A 229 -0.69 7.99 -24.67
C ASP A 229 0.66 8.70 -24.59
N PRO A 230 0.75 9.81 -23.85
CA PRO A 230 1.98 10.58 -23.75
C PRO A 230 3.05 9.94 -22.87
N SER A 231 2.80 8.75 -22.32
CA SER A 231 3.73 8.09 -21.40
C SER A 231 5.06 7.70 -22.07
N TRP A 232 6.17 8.07 -21.44
CA TRP A 232 7.52 7.70 -21.89
C TRP A 232 7.90 6.27 -21.51
N LEU A 233 7.07 5.61 -20.68
CA LEU A 233 7.29 4.24 -20.25
C LEU A 233 7.01 3.21 -21.36
N GLY A 234 6.45 3.65 -22.50
CA GLY A 234 6.13 2.80 -23.65
C GLY A 234 5.00 1.81 -23.40
N SER A 235 4.32 1.92 -22.26
CA SER A 235 3.16 1.16 -21.88
C SER A 235 2.19 2.07 -21.10
N SER A 236 0.93 1.65 -21.01
CA SER A 236 -0.09 2.34 -20.23
C SER A 236 0.38 2.53 -18.77
N PRO A 237 0.21 3.73 -18.17
CA PRO A 237 0.65 4.03 -16.81
C PRO A 237 -0.27 3.40 -15.75
N ILE A 238 -0.72 2.17 -15.97
CA ILE A 238 -1.53 1.38 -15.04
C ILE A 238 -0.68 0.24 -14.53
N PHE A 239 -0.56 0.16 -13.21
CA PHE A 239 0.28 -0.82 -12.51
C PHE A 239 -0.58 -1.83 -11.78
N GLN A 240 -0.12 -3.08 -11.75
CA GLN A 240 -0.76 -4.18 -11.05
C GLN A 240 0.24 -4.86 -10.11
N ALA A 241 -0.20 -5.20 -8.90
CA ALA A 241 0.46 -6.21 -8.09
C ALA A 241 -0.52 -7.31 -7.70
N GLY A 242 -0.05 -8.55 -7.80
CA GLY A 242 -0.78 -9.73 -7.39
C GLY A 242 -0.13 -10.43 -6.20
N TRP A 243 -0.93 -10.82 -5.19
CA TRP A 243 -0.41 -11.44 -3.98
C TRP A 243 0.18 -12.84 -4.25
N ARG A 244 -0.54 -13.67 -5.00
CA ARG A 244 -0.06 -14.97 -5.49
C ARG A 244 -0.29 -15.05 -6.99
N PRO A 245 0.68 -14.62 -7.82
CA PRO A 245 0.56 -14.70 -9.27
C PRO A 245 0.34 -16.14 -9.76
N ARG A 246 -0.45 -16.28 -10.80
CA ARG A 246 -0.70 -17.54 -11.50
C ARG A 246 -0.11 -17.46 -12.91
N PRO A 247 0.56 -18.51 -13.41
CA PRO A 247 1.16 -18.48 -14.75
C PRO A 247 0.17 -18.25 -15.89
N ASP A 248 -1.06 -18.78 -15.75
CA ASP A 248 -2.05 -18.82 -16.82
C ASP A 248 -3.17 -17.77 -16.65
N ASN A 249 -3.08 -16.92 -15.64
CA ASN A 249 -4.09 -15.92 -15.35
C ASN A 249 -3.47 -14.70 -14.69
N LEU A 250 -3.71 -13.52 -15.25
CA LEU A 250 -3.21 -12.26 -14.71
C LEU A 250 -3.85 -11.86 -13.37
N TYR A 251 -5.05 -12.38 -13.06
CA TYR A 251 -5.59 -12.24 -11.71
C TYR A 251 -4.90 -13.18 -10.75
N ALA A 252 -4.28 -12.62 -9.75
CA ALA A 252 -3.67 -13.37 -8.65
C ALA A 252 -4.70 -13.80 -7.61
N MET A 253 -4.35 -14.81 -6.82
CA MET A 253 -5.12 -15.22 -5.64
C MET A 253 -4.69 -14.42 -4.41
N GLY A 254 -5.66 -14.04 -3.59
CA GLY A 254 -5.42 -13.39 -2.29
C GLY A 254 -5.07 -14.38 -1.17
N PRO A 255 -4.56 -13.89 -0.05
CA PRO A 255 -4.34 -14.71 1.14
C PRO A 255 -5.64 -15.23 1.74
N LEU A 256 -6.75 -14.50 1.59
CA LEU A 256 -8.04 -14.81 2.19
C LEU A 256 -8.86 -15.80 1.36
N ASP A 257 -8.60 -15.95 0.06
CA ASP A 257 -9.41 -16.77 -0.87
C ASP A 257 -9.60 -18.22 -0.37
N ASN A 258 -8.54 -18.83 0.15
CA ASN A 258 -8.57 -20.20 0.65
C ASN A 258 -9.17 -20.31 2.06
N LEU A 259 -9.40 -19.21 2.75
CA LEU A 259 -9.85 -19.19 4.15
C LEU A 259 -11.37 -19.03 4.28
N VAL A 260 -12.04 -18.58 3.21
CA VAL A 260 -13.50 -18.35 3.17
C VAL A 260 -14.27 -19.60 3.59
N GLY A 261 -13.89 -20.78 3.09
CA GLY A 261 -14.54 -22.05 3.46
C GLY A 261 -14.39 -22.40 4.96
N MET A 262 -13.25 -22.04 5.55
CA MET A 262 -13.02 -22.24 6.98
C MET A 262 -13.86 -21.25 7.82
N GLN A 263 -13.99 -20.00 7.39
CA GLN A 263 -14.85 -19.01 8.03
C GLN A 263 -16.31 -19.47 8.04
N TYR A 264 -16.84 -19.95 6.91
CA TYR A 264 -18.18 -20.52 6.87
C TYR A 264 -18.35 -21.70 7.83
N ARG A 265 -17.31 -22.52 8.01
CA ARG A 265 -17.36 -23.64 8.94
C ARG A 265 -17.38 -23.15 10.39
N ILE A 266 -16.61 -22.14 10.74
CA ILE A 266 -16.62 -21.52 12.08
C ILE A 266 -17.99 -20.93 12.36
N ASP A 267 -18.54 -20.13 11.44
CA ASP A 267 -19.87 -19.54 11.60
C ASP A 267 -20.97 -20.59 11.77
N HIS A 268 -20.88 -21.68 11.01
CA HIS A 268 -21.82 -22.80 11.16
C HIS A 268 -21.73 -23.46 12.55
N LEU A 269 -20.51 -23.70 13.06
CA LEU A 269 -20.33 -24.29 14.40
C LEU A 269 -20.81 -23.35 15.51
N GLU A 270 -20.56 -22.05 15.40
CA GLU A 270 -21.06 -21.05 16.35
C GLU A 270 -22.59 -20.96 16.33
N ASN A 271 -23.22 -21.01 15.15
CA ASN A 271 -24.68 -21.04 15.03
C ASN A 271 -25.27 -22.31 15.66
N LEU A 272 -24.68 -23.48 15.38
CA LEU A 272 -25.10 -24.73 16.03
C LEU A 272 -25.02 -24.68 17.55
N LYS A 273 -23.97 -24.05 18.11
CA LYS A 273 -23.87 -23.83 19.56
C LYS A 273 -24.98 -22.94 20.06
N SER A 274 -25.26 -21.83 19.38
CA SER A 274 -26.33 -20.91 19.73
C SER A 274 -27.70 -21.58 19.68
N ASP A 275 -27.97 -22.36 18.65
CA ASP A 275 -29.23 -23.14 18.53
C ASP A 275 -29.40 -24.13 19.68
N VAL A 276 -28.31 -24.79 20.11
CA VAL A 276 -28.38 -25.72 21.26
C VAL A 276 -28.58 -24.95 22.56
N PHE A 277 -27.96 -23.78 22.74
CA PHE A 277 -28.22 -22.93 23.90
C PHE A 277 -29.68 -22.47 23.96
N ASP A 278 -30.25 -22.08 22.84
CA ASP A 278 -31.68 -21.71 22.77
C ASP A 278 -32.58 -22.88 23.09
N GLN A 279 -32.27 -24.10 22.61
CA GLN A 279 -32.99 -25.32 22.95
C GLN A 279 -32.86 -25.73 24.44
N ILE A 280 -31.72 -25.41 25.08
CA ILE A 280 -31.54 -25.62 26.50
C ILE A 280 -32.36 -24.59 27.29
N ALA A 281 -32.38 -23.34 26.87
CA ALA A 281 -33.13 -22.26 27.50
C ALA A 281 -34.64 -22.45 27.33
N TYR A 282 -35.06 -22.90 26.15
CA TYR A 282 -36.47 -23.17 25.82
C TYR A 282 -36.62 -24.61 25.29
N PRO A 283 -36.55 -25.61 26.21
CA PRO A 283 -36.59 -27.01 25.80
C PRO A 283 -37.96 -27.38 25.22
N MET A 284 -37.93 -28.25 24.21
CA MET A 284 -39.17 -28.81 23.67
C MET A 284 -39.83 -29.70 24.72
N LEU A 285 -41.11 -29.49 24.95
CA LEU A 285 -41.91 -30.29 25.87
C LEU A 285 -42.46 -31.50 25.11
N LYS A 286 -42.27 -32.67 25.70
CA LYS A 286 -42.95 -33.89 25.29
C LYS A 286 -44.15 -34.07 26.18
N ILE A 287 -45.32 -33.91 25.62
CA ILE A 287 -46.59 -34.09 26.33
C ILE A 287 -47.20 -35.43 25.90
N ARG A 288 -47.56 -36.25 26.87
CA ARG A 288 -48.23 -37.54 26.65
C ARG A 288 -49.42 -37.62 27.55
N GLY A 289 -50.58 -38.10 27.01
CA GLY A 289 -51.80 -38.26 27.76
C GLY A 289 -52.56 -36.96 28.01
N ASP A 290 -53.38 -36.93 29.01
CA ASP A 290 -54.24 -35.82 29.36
C ASP A 290 -53.50 -34.81 30.25
N VAL A 291 -53.21 -33.64 29.66
CA VAL A 291 -52.47 -32.55 30.34
C VAL A 291 -53.27 -31.26 30.08
N GLU A 292 -53.60 -30.54 31.16
CA GLU A 292 -54.24 -29.23 31.02
C GLU A 292 -53.32 -28.24 30.31
N ASP A 293 -53.93 -27.32 29.58
CA ASP A 293 -53.20 -26.25 28.89
C ASP A 293 -52.47 -25.38 29.91
N PHE A 294 -51.19 -25.13 29.74
CA PHE A 294 -50.39 -24.38 30.67
C PHE A 294 -49.43 -23.45 29.95
N ASP A 295 -49.20 -22.30 30.54
CA ASP A 295 -48.17 -21.37 30.06
C ASP A 295 -46.80 -21.77 30.62
N PHE A 296 -45.79 -21.82 29.75
CA PHE A 296 -44.42 -22.12 30.10
C PHE A 296 -43.74 -20.88 30.73
N GLU A 297 -44.00 -20.69 32.06
CA GLU A 297 -43.41 -19.61 32.84
C GLU A 297 -42.57 -20.15 34.01
N PRO A 298 -41.49 -19.42 34.43
CA PRO A 298 -40.74 -19.79 35.63
C PRO A 298 -41.63 -19.81 36.88
N GLY A 299 -41.78 -20.98 37.49
CA GLY A 299 -42.65 -21.17 38.68
C GLY A 299 -44.09 -21.50 38.33
N GLY A 300 -44.46 -21.68 37.07
CA GLY A 300 -45.76 -22.16 36.62
C GLY A 300 -46.07 -23.56 37.13
N ARG A 301 -47.35 -23.89 37.31
CA ARG A 301 -47.83 -25.20 37.75
C ARG A 301 -48.49 -25.93 36.60
N ILE A 302 -48.12 -27.20 36.42
CA ILE A 302 -48.71 -28.08 35.42
C ILE A 302 -49.61 -29.08 36.14
N TYR A 303 -50.87 -29.20 35.72
CA TYR A 303 -51.81 -30.19 36.23
C TYR A 303 -51.87 -31.38 35.27
N LEU A 304 -51.61 -32.57 35.80
CA LEU A 304 -51.53 -33.82 35.06
C LEU A 304 -52.75 -34.68 35.36
N GLY A 305 -53.43 -35.26 34.38
CA GLY A 305 -54.42 -36.32 34.55
C GLY A 305 -53.77 -37.65 34.91
N GLU A 306 -54.59 -38.71 35.19
CA GLU A 306 -54.08 -40.01 35.61
C GLU A 306 -53.07 -40.68 34.68
N GLU A 307 -53.10 -40.41 33.38
CA GLU A 307 -52.15 -40.89 32.36
C GLU A 307 -51.28 -39.78 31.75
N GLY A 308 -51.35 -38.59 32.32
CA GLY A 308 -50.60 -37.43 31.83
C GLY A 308 -49.12 -37.50 32.23
N ASP A 309 -48.22 -37.25 31.27
CA ASP A 309 -46.78 -37.14 31.48
C ASP A 309 -46.23 -35.96 30.68
N VAL A 310 -45.44 -35.11 31.32
CA VAL A 310 -44.75 -33.97 30.71
C VAL A 310 -43.28 -34.12 30.97
N GLY A 311 -42.51 -34.29 29.93
CA GLY A 311 -41.04 -34.39 29.99
C GLY A 311 -40.37 -33.38 29.09
N TYR A 312 -39.17 -32.99 29.46
CA TYR A 312 -38.32 -32.17 28.58
C TYR A 312 -37.56 -33.06 27.63
N MET A 313 -37.50 -32.68 26.34
CA MET A 313 -36.55 -33.27 25.42
C MET A 313 -35.22 -32.51 25.55
N ALA A 314 -34.25 -33.13 26.24
CA ALA A 314 -32.91 -32.57 26.34
C ALA A 314 -32.25 -32.63 24.96
N PRO A 315 -31.74 -31.50 24.45
CA PRO A 315 -30.94 -31.50 23.23
C PRO A 315 -29.62 -32.23 23.44
N ASP A 316 -29.03 -32.74 22.35
CA ASP A 316 -27.69 -33.30 22.42
C ASP A 316 -26.66 -32.16 22.63
N ALA A 317 -26.06 -32.13 23.82
CA ALA A 317 -25.09 -31.09 24.20
C ALA A 317 -23.71 -31.25 23.54
N THR A 318 -23.52 -32.23 22.67
CA THR A 318 -22.22 -32.49 22.00
C THR A 318 -21.76 -31.27 21.18
N ALA A 319 -22.67 -30.48 20.59
CA ALA A 319 -22.36 -29.27 19.84
C ALA A 319 -21.68 -28.19 20.71
N LEU A 320 -21.88 -28.18 22.02
CA LEU A 320 -21.21 -27.23 22.93
C LEU A 320 -19.70 -27.50 23.05
N GLN A 321 -19.22 -28.68 22.65
CA GLN A 321 -17.79 -29.02 22.64
C GLN A 321 -17.07 -28.58 21.39
N ALA A 322 -17.74 -27.86 20.48
CA ALA A 322 -17.16 -27.38 19.21
C ALA A 322 -16.02 -26.35 19.38
N ASP A 323 -15.85 -25.77 20.58
CA ASP A 323 -14.81 -24.76 20.84
C ASP A 323 -13.39 -25.23 20.49
N LEU A 324 -13.07 -26.49 20.76
CA LEU A 324 -11.77 -27.04 20.38
C LEU A 324 -11.57 -27.07 18.86
N GLN A 325 -12.63 -27.45 18.12
CA GLN A 325 -12.60 -27.49 16.67
C GLN A 325 -12.53 -26.08 16.06
N ILE A 326 -13.25 -25.13 16.64
CA ILE A 326 -13.21 -23.72 16.23
C ILE A 326 -11.79 -23.17 16.41
N ARG A 327 -11.16 -23.35 17.56
CA ARG A 327 -9.77 -22.92 17.81
C ARG A 327 -8.78 -23.55 16.81
N LEU A 328 -8.91 -24.85 16.53
CA LEU A 328 -8.08 -25.52 15.55
C LEU A 328 -8.24 -24.94 14.12
N LEU A 329 -9.47 -24.54 13.76
CA LEU A 329 -9.72 -23.88 12.48
C LEU A 329 -9.13 -22.49 12.46
N GLU A 330 -9.27 -21.70 13.52
CA GLU A 330 -8.67 -20.38 13.65
C GLU A 330 -7.14 -20.42 13.54
N ASP A 331 -6.48 -21.36 14.25
CA ASP A 331 -5.03 -21.53 14.20
C ASP A 331 -4.56 -21.91 12.79
N LYS A 332 -5.28 -22.79 12.10
CA LYS A 332 -5.00 -23.14 10.70
C LYS A 332 -5.20 -21.97 9.75
N MET A 333 -6.22 -21.14 9.96
CA MET A 333 -6.44 -19.94 9.14
C MET A 333 -5.29 -18.96 9.27
N GLU A 334 -4.80 -18.70 10.49
CA GLU A 334 -3.64 -17.84 10.73
C GLU A 334 -2.37 -18.37 10.06
N GLU A 335 -2.12 -19.69 10.17
CA GLU A 335 -0.96 -20.33 9.54
C GLU A 335 -1.03 -20.24 8.00
N MET A 336 -2.20 -20.55 7.42
CA MET A 336 -2.39 -20.52 5.95
C MET A 336 -2.34 -19.10 5.38
N ALA A 337 -2.76 -18.09 6.14
CA ALA A 337 -2.65 -16.68 5.75
C ALA A 337 -1.21 -16.18 5.73
N GLY A 338 -0.27 -16.92 6.34
CA GLY A 338 1.10 -16.46 6.54
C GLY A 338 1.24 -15.39 7.63
N ALA A 339 0.27 -15.33 8.54
CA ALA A 339 0.25 -14.45 9.70
C ALA A 339 0.17 -15.26 11.01
N PRO A 340 1.15 -16.16 11.29
CA PRO A 340 1.11 -16.94 12.52
C PRO A 340 1.24 -16.02 13.73
N ARG A 341 0.59 -16.38 14.83
CA ARG A 341 0.60 -15.62 16.10
C ARG A 341 1.98 -15.23 16.58
N GLN A 342 2.95 -16.09 16.31
CA GLN A 342 4.36 -15.85 16.66
C GLN A 342 5.00 -14.71 15.89
N ALA A 343 4.64 -14.55 14.61
CA ALA A 343 5.09 -13.41 13.79
C ALA A 343 4.43 -12.10 14.23
N MET A 344 3.26 -12.18 14.86
CA MET A 344 2.52 -11.04 15.43
C MET A 344 2.93 -10.72 16.88
N GLY A 345 3.99 -11.36 17.43
CA GLY A 345 4.46 -11.12 18.79
C GLY A 345 3.58 -11.76 19.88
N ILE A 346 2.58 -12.55 19.52
CA ILE A 346 1.70 -13.24 20.48
C ILE A 346 2.40 -14.51 20.97
N ARG A 347 2.63 -14.57 22.28
CA ARG A 347 3.29 -15.71 22.92
C ARG A 347 2.38 -16.94 22.88
N THR A 348 2.81 -18.00 22.19
CA THR A 348 2.11 -19.30 22.22
C THR A 348 2.39 -20.00 23.55
N PRO A 349 1.37 -20.54 24.25
CA PRO A 349 1.58 -21.33 25.46
C PRO A 349 2.30 -22.64 25.12
N GLY A 350 3.34 -22.95 25.87
CA GLY A 350 4.17 -24.15 25.75
C GLY A 350 5.65 -23.84 26.02
N GLU A 351 6.35 -24.79 26.65
CA GLU A 351 7.80 -24.72 26.83
C GLU A 351 8.49 -25.00 25.50
N LYS A 352 8.74 -23.93 24.72
CA LYS A 352 9.58 -24.01 23.51
C LYS A 352 10.94 -23.40 23.82
N THR A 353 11.99 -24.01 23.32
CA THR A 353 13.34 -23.44 23.44
C THR A 353 13.42 -22.13 22.63
N ALA A 354 14.24 -21.18 23.07
CA ALA A 354 14.46 -19.92 22.39
C ALA A 354 14.87 -20.13 20.91
N PHE A 355 15.59 -21.20 20.63
CA PHE A 355 16.01 -21.60 19.28
C PHE A 355 14.81 -22.05 18.40
N GLU A 356 13.87 -22.82 18.96
CA GLU A 356 12.68 -23.26 18.22
C GLU A 356 11.75 -22.09 17.90
N VAL A 357 11.57 -21.17 18.85
CA VAL A 357 10.79 -19.95 18.64
C VAL A 357 11.43 -19.09 17.55
N GLN A 358 12.75 -18.91 17.59
CA GLN A 358 13.48 -18.15 16.58
C GLN A 358 13.48 -18.81 15.20
N SER A 359 13.58 -20.14 15.15
CA SER A 359 13.49 -20.91 13.89
C SER A 359 12.09 -20.82 13.25
N LEU A 360 11.03 -20.89 14.05
CA LEU A 360 9.66 -20.74 13.60
C LEU A 360 9.36 -19.31 13.14
N GLN A 361 9.82 -18.32 13.88
CA GLN A 361 9.73 -16.91 13.48
C GLN A 361 10.45 -16.66 12.16
N ASN A 362 11.67 -17.17 11.99
CA ASN A 362 12.44 -17.03 10.75
C ASN A 362 11.77 -17.72 9.54
N SER A 363 11.05 -18.80 9.77
CA SER A 363 10.34 -19.50 8.68
C SER A 363 9.07 -18.78 8.25
N ALA A 364 8.31 -18.25 9.20
CA ALA A 364 7.12 -17.44 8.94
C ALA A 364 7.47 -16.10 8.28
N SER A 365 8.57 -15.46 8.73
CA SER A 365 9.02 -14.19 8.18
C SER A 365 9.46 -14.28 6.72
N ARG A 366 9.96 -15.43 6.26
CA ARG A 366 10.40 -15.61 4.85
C ARG A 366 9.29 -15.41 3.84
N ILE A 367 8.09 -15.96 4.08
CA ILE A 367 6.95 -15.78 3.18
C ILE A 367 6.55 -14.31 3.15
N PHE A 368 6.49 -13.70 4.31
CA PHE A 368 6.17 -12.29 4.48
C PHE A 368 7.20 -11.38 3.78
N GLU A 369 8.49 -11.58 4.04
CA GLU A 369 9.59 -10.84 3.38
C GLU A 369 9.55 -10.99 1.86
N HIS A 370 9.30 -12.22 1.35
CA HIS A 370 9.16 -12.45 -0.09
C HIS A 370 7.98 -11.68 -0.69
N LYS A 371 6.82 -11.65 0.00
CA LYS A 371 5.64 -10.92 -0.48
C LYS A 371 5.86 -9.42 -0.44
N THR A 372 6.48 -8.90 0.61
CA THR A 372 6.83 -7.48 0.73
C THR A 372 7.81 -7.07 -0.37
N ALA A 373 8.89 -7.83 -0.57
CA ALA A 373 9.85 -7.56 -1.64
C ALA A 373 9.25 -7.67 -3.04
N HIS A 374 8.26 -8.57 -3.24
CA HIS A 374 7.52 -8.66 -4.48
C HIS A 374 6.68 -7.40 -4.73
N PHE A 375 5.93 -6.96 -3.72
CA PHE A 375 5.11 -5.75 -3.79
C PHE A 375 5.97 -4.49 -4.04
N GLU A 376 7.09 -4.35 -3.34
CA GLU A 376 8.04 -3.24 -3.57
C GLU A 376 8.53 -3.20 -5.01
N ARG A 377 9.01 -4.34 -5.53
CA ARG A 377 9.62 -4.41 -6.88
C ARG A 377 8.61 -4.26 -8.00
N VAL A 378 7.43 -4.87 -7.87
CA VAL A 378 6.45 -4.96 -8.97
C VAL A 378 5.49 -3.77 -8.97
N PHE A 379 5.29 -3.14 -7.82
CA PHE A 379 4.28 -2.10 -7.66
C PHE A 379 4.86 -0.75 -7.22
N LEU A 380 5.52 -0.69 -6.05
CA LEU A 380 5.98 0.60 -5.51
C LEU A 380 7.09 1.22 -6.37
N GLU A 381 8.09 0.46 -6.76
CA GLU A 381 9.19 0.97 -7.60
C GLU A 381 8.69 1.52 -8.93
N PRO A 382 7.87 0.80 -9.73
CA PRO A 382 7.30 1.34 -10.96
C PRO A 382 6.43 2.58 -10.76
N ILE A 383 5.61 2.63 -9.71
CA ILE A 383 4.75 3.79 -9.42
C ILE A 383 5.58 5.02 -9.08
N LEU A 384 6.59 4.91 -8.21
CA LEU A 384 7.45 6.03 -7.86
C LEU A 384 8.22 6.56 -9.07
N ASN A 385 8.68 5.66 -9.95
CA ASN A 385 9.35 6.05 -11.18
C ASN A 385 8.37 6.68 -12.18
N ALA A 386 7.12 6.23 -12.23
CA ALA A 386 6.08 6.88 -13.03
C ALA A 386 5.72 8.27 -12.48
N MET A 387 5.71 8.47 -11.16
CA MET A 387 5.54 9.81 -10.57
C MET A 387 6.68 10.75 -10.99
N LEU A 388 7.92 10.27 -10.97
CA LEU A 388 9.07 11.06 -11.41
C LEU A 388 9.01 11.35 -12.91
N GLU A 389 8.61 10.37 -13.74
CA GLU A 389 8.42 10.55 -15.18
C GLU A 389 7.32 11.57 -15.47
N THR A 390 6.16 11.45 -14.80
CA THR A 390 5.05 12.41 -14.94
C THR A 390 5.48 13.82 -14.53
N SER A 391 6.31 13.95 -13.49
CA SER A 391 6.88 15.25 -13.10
C SER A 391 7.79 15.82 -14.17
N ARG A 392 8.67 15.02 -14.75
CA ARG A 392 9.57 15.44 -15.83
C ARG A 392 8.80 15.90 -17.08
N ARG A 393 7.65 15.28 -17.35
CA ARG A 393 6.82 15.60 -18.50
C ARG A 393 6.03 16.90 -18.30
N HIS A 394 5.38 17.05 -17.16
CA HIS A 394 4.42 18.13 -16.89
C HIS A 394 4.99 19.36 -16.18
N MET A 395 6.17 19.27 -15.58
CA MET A 395 6.78 20.41 -14.92
C MET A 395 7.23 21.43 -15.96
N ASN A 396 6.52 22.55 -16.05
CA ASN A 396 6.79 23.62 -17.02
C ASN A 396 7.67 24.73 -16.46
N MET A 397 7.65 24.93 -15.14
CA MET A 397 8.40 25.96 -14.44
C MET A 397 9.15 25.36 -13.23
N SER A 398 9.82 26.22 -12.49
CA SER A 398 10.41 25.87 -11.20
C SER A 398 9.34 25.62 -10.15
N ASP A 399 9.55 24.62 -9.32
CA ASP A 399 8.76 24.33 -8.15
C ASP A 399 9.55 24.67 -6.88
N THR A 400 8.93 25.31 -5.91
CA THR A 400 9.59 25.65 -4.64
C THR A 400 9.13 24.67 -3.58
N ILE A 401 10.01 23.77 -3.21
CA ILE A 401 9.74 22.75 -2.20
C ILE A 401 10.32 23.14 -0.84
N ARG A 402 9.63 22.67 0.19
CA ARG A 402 10.11 22.74 1.56
C ARG A 402 11.01 21.56 1.85
N VAL A 403 12.26 21.82 2.12
CA VAL A 403 13.26 20.80 2.51
C VAL A 403 13.60 21.01 3.98
N MET A 404 13.62 19.94 4.76
CA MET A 404 14.15 19.99 6.10
C MET A 404 15.64 19.65 6.01
N ASP A 405 16.49 20.54 6.45
CA ASP A 405 17.92 20.27 6.57
C ASP A 405 18.15 19.28 7.73
N ASP A 406 18.64 18.10 7.41
CA ASP A 406 18.84 17.03 8.38
C ASP A 406 19.91 17.40 9.43
N ALA A 407 20.88 18.24 9.07
CA ALA A 407 21.97 18.64 9.96
C ALA A 407 21.54 19.69 10.99
N THR A 408 20.67 20.60 10.61
CA THR A 408 20.28 21.74 11.45
C THR A 408 18.82 21.70 11.93
N GLY A 409 18.00 20.79 11.37
CA GLY A 409 16.55 20.77 11.58
C GLY A 409 15.83 22.02 11.01
N ALA A 410 16.58 22.88 10.32
CA ALA A 410 16.04 24.11 9.75
C ALA A 410 15.19 23.80 8.51
N VAL A 411 14.10 24.55 8.37
CA VAL A 411 13.26 24.50 7.18
C VAL A 411 13.84 25.43 6.12
N LEU A 412 14.30 24.85 5.03
CA LEU A 412 14.79 25.57 3.86
C LEU A 412 13.78 25.47 2.72
N PHE A 413 13.65 26.52 1.94
CA PHE A 413 12.89 26.50 0.69
C PHE A 413 13.86 26.43 -0.48
N GLN A 414 13.76 25.34 -1.24
CA GLN A 414 14.61 25.12 -2.42
C GLN A 414 13.75 25.19 -3.67
N THR A 415 14.17 26.02 -4.62
CA THR A 415 13.56 26.09 -5.94
C THR A 415 14.20 25.04 -6.82
N ILE A 416 13.40 24.14 -7.38
CA ILE A 416 13.83 23.04 -8.25
C ILE A 416 13.30 23.30 -9.64
N THR A 417 14.15 23.11 -10.64
CA THR A 417 13.82 23.24 -12.05
C THR A 417 13.66 21.86 -12.70
N LYS A 418 13.05 21.83 -13.89
CA LYS A 418 12.91 20.60 -14.66
C LYS A 418 14.27 19.92 -14.94
N ASP A 419 15.31 20.71 -15.18
CA ASP A 419 16.66 20.19 -15.48
C ASP A 419 17.29 19.48 -14.30
N ASP A 420 16.93 19.88 -13.08
CA ASP A 420 17.42 19.24 -11.85
C ASP A 420 16.91 17.80 -11.69
N ILE A 421 15.68 17.52 -12.17
CA ILE A 421 15.05 16.20 -12.08
C ILE A 421 15.21 15.31 -13.32
N THR A 422 15.85 15.80 -14.39
CA THR A 422 16.04 15.04 -15.65
C THR A 422 17.20 14.04 -15.61
N ALA A 423 17.98 13.99 -14.54
CA ALA A 423 19.06 13.03 -14.40
C ALA A 423 18.58 11.57 -14.54
N LYS A 424 19.34 10.75 -15.30
CA LYS A 424 19.01 9.33 -15.49
C LYS A 424 19.23 8.54 -14.20
N GLY A 425 18.19 7.93 -13.71
CA GLY A 425 18.20 7.15 -12.49
C GLY A 425 16.81 6.69 -12.12
N LYS A 426 16.74 5.83 -11.10
CA LYS A 426 15.51 5.25 -10.57
C LYS A 426 15.32 5.61 -9.11
N ILE A 427 14.06 5.68 -8.69
CA ILE A 427 13.68 5.67 -7.30
C ILE A 427 13.43 4.23 -6.89
N VAL A 428 14.10 3.83 -5.82
CA VAL A 428 14.00 2.49 -5.24
C VAL A 428 13.44 2.62 -3.83
N PRO A 429 12.35 1.90 -3.51
CA PRO A 429 11.86 1.83 -2.12
C PRO A 429 12.90 1.16 -1.23
N VAL A 430 13.09 1.71 -0.04
CA VAL A 430 14.01 1.22 0.98
C VAL A 430 13.19 0.57 2.08
N GLY A 431 12.54 -0.55 1.76
CA GLY A 431 11.67 -1.26 2.69
C GLY A 431 12.40 -2.31 3.54
N ALA A 432 11.66 -3.23 4.09
CA ALA A 432 12.15 -4.23 5.03
C ALA A 432 13.31 -5.09 4.51
N ARG A 433 13.33 -5.40 3.22
CA ARG A 433 14.42 -6.18 2.62
C ARG A 433 15.74 -5.43 2.69
N HIS A 434 15.73 -4.16 2.31
CA HIS A 434 16.91 -3.32 2.35
C HIS A 434 17.36 -3.06 3.79
N PHE A 435 16.39 -2.92 4.71
CA PHE A 435 16.67 -2.76 6.14
C PHE A 435 17.27 -4.03 6.75
N ALA A 436 16.76 -5.20 6.44
CA ALA A 436 17.30 -6.48 6.90
C ALA A 436 18.69 -6.78 6.32
N GLU A 437 18.90 -6.52 5.02
CA GLU A 437 20.20 -6.63 4.38
C GLU A 437 21.20 -5.64 4.97
N ARG A 438 20.76 -4.42 5.22
CA ARG A 438 21.54 -3.35 5.83
C ARG A 438 21.91 -3.67 7.28
N ALA A 439 20.96 -4.13 8.10
CA ALA A 439 21.21 -4.57 9.46
C ALA A 439 22.24 -5.72 9.52
N ARG A 440 22.10 -6.71 8.62
CA ARG A 440 23.07 -7.80 8.48
C ARG A 440 24.44 -7.32 8.04
N ARG A 441 24.49 -6.35 7.12
CA ARG A 441 25.73 -5.76 6.63
C ARG A 441 26.43 -4.95 7.73
N ILE A 442 25.68 -4.17 8.52
CA ILE A 442 26.19 -3.46 9.70
C ILE A 442 26.72 -4.45 10.73
N GLN A 443 26.01 -5.54 11.01
CA GLN A 443 26.51 -6.59 11.90
C GLN A 443 27.82 -7.20 11.41
N ASN A 444 27.90 -7.54 10.12
CA ASN A 444 29.10 -8.08 9.51
C ASN A 444 30.26 -7.08 9.56
N LEU A 445 30.00 -5.80 9.31
CA LEU A 445 30.98 -4.72 9.42
C LEU A 445 31.46 -4.57 10.88
N THR A 446 30.55 -4.62 11.84
CA THR A 446 30.89 -4.55 13.27
C THR A 446 31.75 -5.74 13.70
N GLN A 447 31.46 -6.95 13.25
CA GLN A 447 32.30 -8.13 13.49
C GLN A 447 33.68 -7.99 12.85
N LEU A 448 33.74 -7.48 11.63
CA LEU A 448 34.99 -7.24 10.91
C LEU A 448 35.85 -6.18 11.63
N TYR A 449 35.20 -5.17 12.24
CA TYR A 449 35.88 -4.19 13.08
C TYR A 449 36.40 -4.79 14.37
N GLN A 450 35.69 -5.70 15.01
CA GLN A 450 36.19 -6.44 16.18
C GLN A 450 37.39 -7.30 15.84
N ILE A 451 37.38 -7.96 14.67
CA ILE A 451 38.55 -8.71 14.18
C ILE A 451 39.74 -7.78 13.93
N LYS A 452 39.50 -6.59 13.35
CA LYS A 452 40.53 -5.56 13.16
C LYS A 452 41.19 -5.14 14.48
N LEU A 453 40.40 -5.02 15.55
CA LEU A 453 40.93 -4.66 16.89
C LEU A 453 41.71 -5.80 17.54
N SER A 454 41.39 -7.07 17.24
CA SER A 454 41.99 -8.24 17.85
C SER A 454 43.25 -8.73 17.12
N ASP A 455 43.39 -8.47 15.82
CA ASP A 455 44.49 -8.96 14.99
C ASP A 455 45.23 -7.80 14.28
N PRO A 456 46.49 -7.49 14.70
CA PRO A 456 47.29 -6.43 14.09
C PRO A 456 47.59 -6.64 12.60
N THR A 457 47.65 -7.90 12.14
CA THR A 457 47.91 -8.21 10.72
C THR A 457 46.72 -7.83 9.84
N VAL A 458 45.49 -8.07 10.31
CA VAL A 458 44.27 -7.67 9.65
C VAL A 458 44.09 -6.14 9.71
N ALA A 459 44.49 -5.52 10.84
CA ALA A 459 44.42 -4.07 11.02
C ALA A 459 45.22 -3.29 9.97
N ALA A 460 46.37 -3.83 9.56
CA ALA A 460 47.26 -3.22 8.56
C ALA A 460 46.63 -3.17 7.14
N HIS A 461 45.69 -4.07 6.83
CA HIS A 461 45.04 -4.17 5.52
C HIS A 461 43.66 -3.48 5.45
N LEU A 462 43.11 -3.05 6.59
CA LEU A 462 41.76 -2.42 6.64
C LEU A 462 41.88 -0.92 6.94
N SER A 463 41.53 -0.08 5.96
CA SER A 463 41.45 1.36 6.16
C SER A 463 40.31 1.72 7.13
N GLY A 464 40.68 2.38 8.26
CA GLY A 464 39.69 2.88 9.23
C GLY A 464 38.80 3.97 8.65
N LYS A 465 39.33 4.80 7.76
CA LYS A 465 38.60 5.87 7.05
C LYS A 465 37.52 5.31 6.15
N GLU A 466 37.88 4.34 5.29
CA GLU A 466 36.89 3.70 4.38
C GLU A 466 35.84 2.90 5.16
N PHE A 467 36.25 2.27 6.25
CA PHE A 467 35.32 1.56 7.13
C PHE A 467 34.29 2.50 7.75
N ALA A 468 34.74 3.63 8.32
CA ALA A 468 33.84 4.63 8.92
C ALA A 468 32.91 5.24 7.86
N ARG A 469 33.41 5.51 6.64
CA ARG A 469 32.61 6.00 5.53
C ARG A 469 31.51 5.01 5.13
N ILE A 470 31.88 3.74 4.94
CA ILE A 470 30.90 2.69 4.59
C ILE A 470 29.88 2.51 5.72
N LEU A 471 30.33 2.53 6.97
CA LEU A 471 29.44 2.40 8.12
C LEU A 471 28.45 3.57 8.21
N SER A 472 28.90 4.81 8.01
CA SER A 472 28.02 6.00 8.02
C SER A 472 27.04 5.99 6.84
N GLU A 473 27.47 5.55 5.64
CA GLU A 473 26.56 5.35 4.50
C GLU A 473 25.51 4.27 4.79
N GLU A 474 25.92 3.15 5.41
CA GLU A 474 24.98 2.06 5.77
C GLU A 474 24.07 2.43 6.95
N LEU A 475 24.50 3.29 7.86
CA LEU A 475 23.63 3.84 8.92
C LEU A 475 22.61 4.86 8.38
N GLY A 476 22.81 5.35 7.15
CA GLY A 476 21.93 6.35 6.52
C GLY A 476 22.28 7.77 6.89
N GLU A 477 23.35 7.95 7.58
CA GLU A 477 23.87 9.23 8.05
C GLU A 477 25.27 9.50 7.43
N PRO A 478 25.35 9.67 6.09
CA PRO A 478 26.64 9.89 5.42
C PRO A 478 27.32 11.19 5.87
N GLU A 479 26.58 12.07 6.52
CA GLU A 479 27.06 13.36 7.03
C GLU A 479 27.84 13.24 8.34
N LEU A 480 27.69 12.13 9.06
CA LEU A 480 28.55 11.81 10.22
C LEU A 480 30.03 11.65 9.83
N PHE A 481 30.30 11.38 8.56
CA PHE A 481 31.67 11.28 8.04
C PHE A 481 32.02 12.56 7.27
N SER A 482 32.66 13.49 7.94
CA SER A 482 33.22 14.70 7.33
C SER A 482 34.75 14.67 7.38
N GLU A 483 35.42 14.98 6.28
CA GLU A 483 36.86 15.13 6.24
C GLU A 483 37.35 16.28 7.17
N ASN A 484 36.48 17.27 7.39
CA ASN A 484 36.79 18.42 8.26
C ASN A 484 36.77 18.08 9.77
N ILE A 485 35.94 17.11 10.20
CA ILE A 485 35.90 16.66 11.59
C ILE A 485 37.23 16.01 11.95
N GLN A 486 37.85 15.27 11.03
CA GLN A 486 39.13 14.61 11.26
C GLN A 486 40.28 15.61 11.49
N ILE A 487 40.22 16.76 10.83
CA ILE A 487 41.17 17.87 11.05
C ILE A 487 40.91 18.52 12.43
N SER A 488 39.64 18.69 12.80
CA SER A 488 39.23 19.22 14.10
C SER A 488 39.64 18.31 15.25
N GLU A 489 39.41 17.00 15.14
CA GLU A 489 39.86 16.01 16.14
C GLU A 489 41.39 15.91 16.24
N GLN A 490 42.10 16.03 15.14
CA GLN A 490 43.58 16.08 15.18
C GLN A 490 44.08 17.35 15.85
N LEU A 491 43.45 18.49 15.63
CA LEU A 491 43.77 19.75 16.30
C LEU A 491 43.44 19.69 17.79
N GLU A 492 42.29 19.13 18.18
CA GLU A 492 41.93 18.93 19.58
C GLU A 492 42.89 17.98 20.29
N THR A 493 43.27 16.87 19.64
CA THR A 493 44.24 15.91 20.20
C THR A 493 45.60 16.54 20.35
N GLN A 494 46.05 17.37 19.39
CA GLN A 494 47.32 18.12 19.52
C GLN A 494 47.25 19.17 20.64
N GLN A 495 46.14 19.86 20.78
CA GLN A 495 45.94 20.83 21.87
C GLN A 495 45.95 20.14 23.24
N GLN A 496 45.26 19.00 23.38
CA GLN A 496 45.26 18.23 24.63
C GLN A 496 46.65 17.67 24.97
N MET A 497 47.42 17.25 23.97
CA MET A 497 48.82 16.84 24.21
C MET A 497 49.71 17.99 24.64
N GLN A 498 49.56 19.18 24.03
CA GLN A 498 50.28 20.38 24.43
C GLN A 498 49.91 20.87 25.84
N GLU A 499 48.63 20.81 26.18
CA GLU A 499 48.18 21.13 27.53
C GLU A 499 48.69 20.14 28.58
N ALA A 500 48.72 18.83 28.27
CA ALA A 500 49.26 17.82 29.15
C ALA A 500 50.78 17.97 29.34
N GLU A 501 51.52 18.34 28.29
CA GLU A 501 52.95 18.63 28.37
C GLU A 501 53.22 19.91 29.19
N ALA A 502 52.41 20.95 29.03
CA ALA A 502 52.49 22.19 29.80
C ALA A 502 52.24 21.95 31.30
N ILE A 503 51.20 21.15 31.64
CA ILE A 503 50.89 20.75 33.02
C ILE A 503 52.03 19.93 33.63
N ASN A 504 52.63 19.01 32.87
CA ASN A 504 53.78 18.23 33.32
C ASN A 504 55.03 19.10 33.56
N GLN A 505 55.27 20.09 32.70
CA GLN A 505 56.39 21.04 32.90
C GLN A 505 56.17 21.93 34.11
N GLU A 506 54.90 22.38 34.33
CA GLU A 506 54.57 23.20 35.49
C GLU A 506 54.69 22.40 36.79
N GLN A 507 54.29 21.12 36.81
CA GLN A 507 54.48 20.23 37.93
C GLN A 507 56.00 19.94 38.22
N LEU A 508 56.82 19.82 37.18
CA LEU A 508 58.27 19.64 37.30
C LEU A 508 58.96 20.89 37.86
N MET A 509 58.51 22.10 37.44
CA MET A 509 59.00 23.35 37.97
C MET A 509 58.61 23.55 39.44
N LEU A 510 57.36 23.25 39.79
CA LEU A 510 56.93 23.28 41.21
C LEU A 510 57.65 22.27 42.09
N ALA A 511 57.97 21.08 41.57
CA ALA A 511 58.75 20.08 42.30
C ALA A 511 60.23 20.54 42.51
N GLN A 512 60.80 21.25 41.53
CA GLN A 512 62.16 21.85 41.67
C GLN A 512 62.18 23.04 42.64
N GLU A 513 61.13 23.88 42.68
CA GLU A 513 61.01 24.98 43.65
C GLU A 513 60.79 24.48 45.09
N MET A 514 60.10 23.34 45.27
CA MET A 514 59.86 22.74 46.58
C MET A 514 61.03 21.87 47.09
N GLY A 515 62.06 21.69 46.31
CA GLY A 515 63.30 21.03 46.77
C GLY A 515 63.15 19.52 47.02
N ILE A 516 62.24 18.86 46.32
CA ILE A 516 62.04 17.41 46.36
C ILE A 516 62.62 16.78 45.10
#